data_64d3497a8d6073c8fcea381954c99ffd
#
_entry.id   64d3497a8d6073c8fcea381954c99ffd
#
_cell.length_a   1.000
_cell.length_b   1.000
_cell.length_c   1.000
_cell.angle_alpha   90.00
_cell.angle_beta   90.00
_cell.angle_gamma   90.00
#
_symmetry.space_group_name_H-M   'P 1'
#
loop_
_entity.id
_entity.type
_entity.pdbx_description
1 polymer ?
#
loop_
_entity_poly.entity_id
_entity_poly.type
_entity_poly.pdbx_seq_one_letter_code
_entity_poly.pdbx_strand_id
1 'polypeptide(L)'
;MAAFLTALAVAWPLAPAEARTIRWAAMGDALTLDPHATSDAGTQALNRQIYDTLVTRGPKGELVGELAASWRTLAFDAQSWEFRLRPGVRFHNGAALTADDVVFSLQRALAPASDMKALLASVDRVTKVDDLTFRVRTKGPNPLFPNALTGVFILNRAWAEAGGAAQPQDWRLAPEGFTARNANGTGPYALVSREPGVRTVLRRNEQYWSKDPAAPLEITEVVHTPIRSGAARIAALAAGELDFVQDVQAQDVDRLKSLRNVTVTTGNQNGTVFLGLDAVSPELKGSGVKGKNPFADKRVRQALSLAINRIALQQVLRGQAVPAGALVPPAAAGWSRELDQPPAADATKAKALLAEAGYPEGFTVTLHCPSDAVVNGEVICQEVVGMLARVGVVVNLVMLPKAQALAAIQKSPPESEFFLAAFDVPTLDSEAAFAALYHTREGRYGAMNAARFSNPELDRKIEALTATADPAKRAVAVAEIWKAVQEEAVYLPLVHPVLAYAARGFEVAVDPENQPRLKSVPLK
;
A
#
# COMPACT_ATOMS: atom_id res chain seq x y z
N MET A 1 -19.64 -16.30 -74.52
CA MET A 1 -18.29 -16.10 -73.94
C MET A 1 -18.43 -15.24 -72.72
N ALA A 2 -18.38 -15.83 -71.51
CA ALA A 2 -18.45 -15.12 -70.23
C ALA A 2 -17.03 -15.09 -69.65
N ALA A 3 -16.50 -13.91 -69.47
CA ALA A 3 -15.18 -13.71 -68.89
C ALA A 3 -15.29 -13.68 -67.33
N PHE A 4 -14.65 -14.63 -66.69
CA PHE A 4 -14.45 -14.64 -65.24
C PHE A 4 -13.28 -13.71 -64.88
N LEU A 5 -13.56 -12.61 -64.18
CA LEU A 5 -12.54 -11.77 -63.53
C LEU A 5 -12.23 -12.37 -62.15
N THR A 6 -11.04 -12.95 -62.01
CA THR A 6 -10.51 -13.42 -60.74
C THR A 6 -9.86 -12.22 -60.03
N ALA A 7 -10.47 -11.73 -58.97
CA ALA A 7 -9.87 -10.71 -58.09
C ALA A 7 -8.80 -11.35 -57.19
N LEU A 8 -7.53 -11.01 -57.43
CA LEU A 8 -6.43 -11.33 -56.52
C LEU A 8 -6.51 -10.41 -55.30
N ALA A 9 -6.90 -10.95 -54.15
CA ALA A 9 -6.78 -10.24 -52.86
C ALA A 9 -5.29 -10.22 -52.46
N VAL A 10 -4.66 -9.07 -52.61
CA VAL A 10 -3.32 -8.82 -52.06
C VAL A 10 -3.46 -8.67 -50.55
N ALA A 11 -3.07 -9.71 -49.81
CA ALA A 11 -2.92 -9.64 -48.36
C ALA A 11 -1.72 -8.73 -48.07
N TRP A 12 -1.97 -7.51 -47.61
CA TRP A 12 -0.94 -6.66 -47.05
C TRP A 12 -0.39 -7.32 -45.79
N PRO A 13 0.94 -7.49 -45.65
CA PRO A 13 1.49 -7.96 -44.38
C PRO A 13 1.17 -6.93 -43.32
N LEU A 14 0.49 -7.34 -42.26
CA LEU A 14 0.36 -6.52 -41.01
C LEU A 14 1.79 -6.19 -40.58
N ALA A 15 2.14 -4.90 -40.58
CA ALA A 15 3.37 -4.43 -40.00
C ALA A 15 3.48 -4.95 -38.56
N PRO A 16 4.62 -5.48 -38.14
CA PRO A 16 4.79 -5.87 -36.74
C PRO A 16 4.49 -4.64 -35.87
N ALA A 17 3.64 -4.81 -34.86
CA ALA A 17 3.36 -3.75 -33.91
C ALA A 17 4.71 -3.27 -33.34
N GLU A 18 5.02 -1.98 -33.51
CA GLU A 18 6.25 -1.40 -32.99
C GLU A 18 6.40 -1.75 -31.52
N ALA A 19 7.59 -2.24 -31.15
CA ALA A 19 7.91 -2.55 -29.76
C ALA A 19 7.86 -1.26 -28.94
N ARG A 20 6.92 -1.16 -28.01
CA ARG A 20 6.72 0.01 -27.15
C ARG A 20 7.22 -0.31 -25.76
N THR A 21 8.47 0.07 -25.48
CA THR A 21 9.08 -0.05 -24.15
C THR A 21 8.75 1.18 -23.33
N ILE A 22 8.30 0.99 -22.08
CA ILE A 22 8.16 2.03 -21.07
C ILE A 22 9.27 1.89 -20.04
N ARG A 23 10.13 2.92 -19.97
CA ARG A 23 11.17 3.06 -18.95
C ARG A 23 10.59 3.81 -17.77
N TRP A 24 10.28 3.05 -16.72
CA TRP A 24 9.61 3.52 -15.51
C TRP A 24 10.62 3.67 -14.36
N ALA A 25 10.66 4.83 -13.72
CA ALA A 25 11.41 5.02 -12.49
C ALA A 25 10.50 5.36 -11.31
N ALA A 26 10.79 4.73 -10.17
CA ALA A 26 10.22 5.03 -8.86
C ALA A 26 11.32 5.38 -7.87
N MET A 27 10.94 5.95 -6.73
CA MET A 27 11.87 6.35 -5.65
C MET A 27 12.56 5.14 -5.02
N GLY A 28 11.85 4.02 -4.87
CA GLY A 28 12.33 2.78 -4.27
C GLY A 28 12.18 1.58 -5.19
N ASP A 29 12.80 0.47 -4.81
CA ASP A 29 12.59 -0.84 -5.44
C ASP A 29 11.55 -1.66 -4.68
N ALA A 30 10.98 -2.67 -5.36
CA ALA A 30 10.22 -3.71 -4.69
C ALA A 30 11.13 -4.50 -3.75
N LEU A 31 10.66 -4.80 -2.54
CA LEU A 31 11.39 -5.60 -1.55
C LEU A 31 11.52 -7.07 -1.99
N THR A 32 10.51 -7.54 -2.74
CA THR A 32 10.40 -8.90 -3.26
C THR A 32 9.38 -8.94 -4.41
N LEU A 33 9.32 -10.05 -5.16
CA LEU A 33 8.19 -10.34 -6.05
C LEU A 33 7.20 -11.32 -5.43
N ASP A 34 7.36 -11.66 -4.15
CA ASP A 34 6.36 -12.43 -3.42
C ASP A 34 5.14 -11.57 -3.11
N PRO A 35 3.96 -11.89 -3.69
CA PRO A 35 2.80 -11.02 -3.58
C PRO A 35 2.15 -11.02 -2.18
N HIS A 36 2.56 -11.92 -1.29
CA HIS A 36 2.01 -12.03 0.07
C HIS A 36 3.00 -11.63 1.18
N ALA A 37 4.27 -11.40 0.84
CA ALA A 37 5.32 -11.18 1.83
C ALA A 37 5.26 -9.79 2.48
N THR A 38 4.76 -8.79 1.79
CA THR A 38 4.70 -7.40 2.29
C THR A 38 3.57 -6.60 1.66
N SER A 39 3.02 -5.67 2.43
CA SER A 39 2.04 -4.68 1.97
C SER A 39 2.67 -3.37 1.48
N ASP A 40 3.99 -3.31 1.34
CA ASP A 40 4.69 -2.13 0.83
C ASP A 40 4.19 -1.70 -0.55
N ALA A 41 3.77 -0.44 -0.68
CA ALA A 41 3.12 0.08 -1.89
C ALA A 41 4.01 -0.04 -3.14
N GLY A 42 5.32 0.22 -3.05
CA GLY A 42 6.26 0.07 -4.17
C GLY A 42 6.40 -1.38 -4.63
N THR A 43 6.40 -2.32 -3.69
CA THR A 43 6.39 -3.76 -3.99
C THR A 43 5.09 -4.17 -4.67
N GLN A 44 3.96 -3.72 -4.15
CA GLN A 44 2.65 -4.03 -4.72
C GLN A 44 2.44 -3.36 -6.09
N ALA A 45 3.01 -2.17 -6.33
CA ALA A 45 2.98 -1.50 -7.63
C ALA A 45 3.63 -2.35 -8.74
N LEU A 46 4.75 -3.00 -8.45
CA LEU A 46 5.41 -3.90 -9.40
C LEU A 46 4.66 -5.24 -9.51
N ASN A 47 4.21 -5.81 -8.38
CA ASN A 47 3.46 -7.07 -8.34
C ASN A 47 2.14 -6.97 -9.11
N ARG A 48 1.45 -5.83 -9.10
CA ARG A 48 0.21 -5.59 -9.87
C ARG A 48 0.40 -5.65 -11.38
N GLN A 49 1.62 -5.51 -11.90
CA GLN A 49 1.90 -5.74 -13.31
C GLN A 49 1.98 -7.23 -13.64
N ILE A 50 2.29 -8.08 -12.65
CA ILE A 50 2.60 -9.51 -12.81
C ILE A 50 1.42 -10.41 -12.40
N TYR A 51 0.70 -10.01 -11.35
CA TYR A 51 -0.38 -10.80 -10.75
C TYR A 51 -1.72 -10.08 -10.89
N ASP A 52 -2.81 -10.85 -10.88
CA ASP A 52 -4.17 -10.34 -10.73
C ASP A 52 -4.76 -10.78 -9.39
N THR A 53 -5.79 -10.06 -8.93
CA THR A 53 -6.60 -10.37 -7.75
C THR A 53 -7.92 -11.05 -8.16
N LEU A 54 -8.68 -11.54 -7.20
CA LEU A 54 -10.03 -12.08 -7.48
C LEU A 54 -11.01 -10.97 -7.85
N VAL A 55 -10.92 -9.87 -7.13
CA VAL A 55 -11.79 -8.69 -7.27
C VAL A 55 -10.87 -7.48 -7.27
N THR A 56 -11.16 -6.50 -8.09
CA THR A 56 -10.42 -5.23 -8.15
C THR A 56 -11.37 -4.04 -8.02
N ARG A 57 -10.84 -2.82 -8.04
CA ARG A 57 -11.64 -1.60 -8.03
C ARG A 57 -11.73 -1.00 -9.42
N GLY A 58 -12.93 -0.61 -9.79
CA GLY A 58 -13.19 0.20 -10.98
C GLY A 58 -12.84 1.67 -10.76
N PRO A 59 -12.98 2.51 -11.80
CA PRO A 59 -12.58 3.92 -11.76
C PRO A 59 -13.30 4.77 -10.71
N LYS A 60 -14.47 4.33 -10.23
CA LYS A 60 -15.26 5.01 -9.20
C LYS A 60 -15.08 4.40 -7.80
N GLY A 61 -14.11 3.49 -7.63
CA GLY A 61 -13.88 2.75 -6.39
C GLY A 61 -14.81 1.57 -6.15
N GLU A 62 -15.77 1.29 -7.07
CA GLU A 62 -16.66 0.14 -7.00
C GLU A 62 -15.90 -1.18 -7.18
N LEU A 63 -16.43 -2.25 -6.57
CA LEU A 63 -15.87 -3.58 -6.74
C LEU A 63 -16.24 -4.16 -8.11
N VAL A 64 -15.23 -4.58 -8.86
CA VAL A 64 -15.40 -5.27 -10.15
C VAL A 64 -14.67 -6.60 -10.14
N GLY A 65 -15.22 -7.60 -10.86
CA GLY A 65 -14.59 -8.91 -10.99
C GLY A 65 -13.31 -8.85 -11.82
N GLU A 66 -12.21 -9.39 -11.29
CA GLU A 66 -10.96 -9.59 -12.02
C GLU A 66 -10.81 -11.08 -12.37
N LEU A 67 -10.19 -11.92 -11.56
CA LEU A 67 -10.19 -13.37 -11.78
C LEU A 67 -11.51 -14.04 -11.40
N ALA A 68 -12.28 -13.48 -10.46
CA ALA A 68 -13.64 -13.91 -10.19
C ALA A 68 -14.62 -13.27 -11.19
N ALA A 69 -15.39 -14.08 -11.88
CA ALA A 69 -16.46 -13.61 -12.76
C ALA A 69 -17.70 -13.17 -11.96
N SER A 70 -17.94 -13.79 -10.81
CA SER A 70 -19.04 -13.47 -9.91
C SER A 70 -18.77 -13.96 -8.49
N TRP A 71 -19.47 -13.36 -7.52
CA TRP A 71 -19.50 -13.80 -6.12
C TRP A 71 -20.83 -13.48 -5.47
N ARG A 72 -21.16 -14.23 -4.44
CA ARG A 72 -22.39 -14.05 -3.65
C ARG A 72 -22.24 -14.67 -2.27
N THR A 73 -23.01 -14.18 -1.31
CA THR A 73 -23.26 -14.90 -0.06
C THR A 73 -24.22 -16.05 -0.32
N LEU A 74 -24.12 -17.14 0.44
CA LEU A 74 -25.07 -18.24 0.34
C LEU A 74 -26.39 -17.86 1.05
N ALA A 75 -27.53 -18.19 0.44
CA ALA A 75 -28.86 -17.74 0.89
C ALA A 75 -29.21 -18.12 2.36
N PHE A 76 -28.65 -19.22 2.87
CA PHE A 76 -28.92 -19.73 4.22
C PHE A 76 -27.70 -19.71 5.14
N ASP A 77 -26.57 -19.11 4.69
CA ASP A 77 -25.34 -18.99 5.47
C ASP A 77 -24.62 -17.68 5.13
N ALA A 78 -25.00 -16.62 5.85
CA ALA A 78 -24.42 -15.28 5.69
C ALA A 78 -22.92 -15.20 6.01
N GLN A 79 -22.32 -16.27 6.55
CA GLN A 79 -20.88 -16.39 6.79
C GLN A 79 -20.14 -16.99 5.60
N SER A 80 -20.85 -17.56 4.61
CA SER A 80 -20.24 -18.24 3.48
C SER A 80 -20.42 -17.47 2.19
N TRP A 81 -19.31 -17.22 1.52
CA TRP A 81 -19.22 -16.64 0.21
C TRP A 81 -18.89 -17.70 -0.83
N GLU A 82 -19.57 -17.69 -1.97
CA GLU A 82 -19.25 -18.53 -3.13
C GLU A 82 -18.73 -17.62 -4.26
N PHE A 83 -17.60 -18.00 -4.81
CA PHE A 83 -16.94 -17.31 -5.92
C PHE A 83 -16.84 -18.23 -7.13
N ARG A 84 -17.05 -17.69 -8.31
CA ARG A 84 -16.87 -18.39 -9.59
C ARG A 84 -15.75 -17.72 -10.38
N LEU A 85 -14.73 -18.48 -10.74
CA LEU A 85 -13.59 -18.01 -11.53
C LEU A 85 -13.96 -17.83 -13.01
N ARG A 86 -13.22 -16.96 -13.69
CA ARG A 86 -13.27 -16.84 -15.16
C ARG A 86 -12.67 -18.09 -15.79
N PRO A 87 -13.35 -18.70 -16.76
CA PRO A 87 -12.78 -19.82 -17.50
C PRO A 87 -11.65 -19.34 -18.43
N GLY A 88 -10.69 -20.22 -18.71
CA GLY A 88 -9.64 -20.00 -19.69
C GLY A 88 -8.49 -19.08 -19.28
N VAL A 89 -8.46 -18.58 -18.04
CA VAL A 89 -7.33 -17.82 -17.51
C VAL A 89 -6.11 -18.73 -17.36
N ARG A 90 -4.94 -18.24 -17.77
CA ARG A 90 -3.66 -18.96 -17.64
C ARG A 90 -2.62 -18.13 -16.90
N PHE A 91 -1.79 -18.82 -16.16
CA PHE A 91 -0.55 -18.25 -15.62
C PHE A 91 0.50 -18.06 -16.72
N HIS A 92 1.54 -17.27 -16.45
CA HIS A 92 2.61 -16.98 -17.41
C HIS A 92 3.37 -18.23 -17.88
N ASN A 93 3.41 -19.28 -17.06
CA ASN A 93 3.97 -20.60 -17.45
C ASN A 93 3.02 -21.46 -18.28
N GLY A 94 1.84 -20.95 -18.66
CA GLY A 94 0.83 -21.65 -19.46
C GLY A 94 -0.14 -22.54 -18.67
N ALA A 95 0.08 -22.77 -17.37
CA ALA A 95 -0.84 -23.54 -16.52
C ALA A 95 -2.19 -22.84 -16.41
N ALA A 96 -3.29 -23.62 -16.43
CA ALA A 96 -4.63 -23.06 -16.22
C ALA A 96 -4.83 -22.64 -14.76
N LEU A 97 -5.51 -21.50 -14.56
CA LEU A 97 -5.98 -21.09 -13.23
C LEU A 97 -7.13 -22.00 -12.79
N THR A 98 -7.04 -22.50 -11.57
CA THR A 98 -8.08 -23.31 -10.93
C THR A 98 -8.37 -22.83 -9.52
N ALA A 99 -9.44 -23.35 -8.92
CA ALA A 99 -9.79 -23.10 -7.52
C ALA A 99 -8.72 -23.64 -6.54
N ASP A 100 -7.88 -24.61 -6.93
CA ASP A 100 -6.76 -25.06 -6.11
C ASP A 100 -5.71 -23.97 -5.91
N ASP A 101 -5.43 -23.18 -6.95
CA ASP A 101 -4.49 -22.03 -6.87
C ASP A 101 -5.05 -20.94 -5.95
N VAL A 102 -6.36 -20.70 -6.01
CA VAL A 102 -7.02 -19.71 -5.15
C VAL A 102 -7.01 -20.15 -3.69
N VAL A 103 -7.40 -21.40 -3.43
CA VAL A 103 -7.38 -21.97 -2.06
C VAL A 103 -5.98 -21.90 -1.48
N PHE A 104 -4.98 -22.31 -2.25
CA PHE A 104 -3.57 -22.20 -1.88
C PHE A 104 -3.16 -20.73 -1.59
N SER A 105 -3.50 -19.79 -2.48
CA SER A 105 -3.11 -18.39 -2.34
C SER A 105 -3.72 -17.74 -1.11
N LEU A 106 -5.00 -17.97 -0.84
CA LEU A 106 -5.68 -17.42 0.35
C LEU A 106 -5.15 -18.06 1.64
N GLN A 107 -4.88 -19.37 1.66
CA GLN A 107 -4.25 -20.04 2.80
C GLN A 107 -2.83 -19.52 3.04
N ARG A 108 -2.06 -19.33 1.98
CA ARG A 108 -0.71 -18.76 2.02
C ARG A 108 -0.71 -17.32 2.54
N ALA A 109 -1.67 -16.50 2.09
CA ALA A 109 -1.84 -15.13 2.57
C ALA A 109 -2.23 -15.05 4.06
N LEU A 110 -2.80 -16.12 4.63
CA LEU A 110 -3.10 -16.25 6.06
C LEU A 110 -1.90 -16.71 6.91
N ALA A 111 -0.78 -17.12 6.27
CA ALA A 111 0.38 -17.63 6.99
C ALA A 111 1.03 -16.56 7.89
N PRO A 112 1.70 -16.93 8.99
CA PRO A 112 2.31 -16.00 9.94
C PRO A 112 3.29 -15.00 9.32
N ALA A 113 4.04 -15.40 8.30
CA ALA A 113 5.01 -14.56 7.59
C ALA A 113 4.37 -13.57 6.60
N SER A 114 3.06 -13.66 6.34
CA SER A 114 2.35 -12.80 5.41
C SER A 114 1.91 -11.49 6.07
N ASP A 115 2.16 -10.35 5.42
CA ASP A 115 1.53 -9.08 5.81
C ASP A 115 0.05 -9.01 5.38
N MET A 116 -0.39 -9.88 4.44
CA MET A 116 -1.79 -9.94 3.97
C MET A 116 -2.73 -10.60 4.98
N LYS A 117 -2.22 -11.26 6.02
CA LYS A 117 -3.05 -11.98 7.02
C LYS A 117 -4.08 -11.08 7.72
N ALA A 118 -3.78 -9.79 7.89
CA ALA A 118 -4.71 -8.85 8.50
C ALA A 118 -5.96 -8.63 7.63
N LEU A 119 -5.82 -8.58 6.29
CA LEU A 119 -6.94 -8.46 5.35
C LEU A 119 -7.89 -9.64 5.44
N LEU A 120 -7.35 -10.82 5.71
CA LEU A 120 -8.08 -12.08 5.78
C LEU A 120 -8.39 -12.51 7.23
N ALA A 121 -8.30 -11.62 8.22
CA ALA A 121 -8.48 -11.94 9.64
C ALA A 121 -9.85 -12.57 9.95
N SER A 122 -10.89 -12.19 9.21
CA SER A 122 -12.25 -12.75 9.33
C SER A 122 -12.39 -14.16 8.73
N VAL A 123 -11.45 -14.63 7.92
CA VAL A 123 -11.56 -15.95 7.28
C VAL A 123 -11.41 -17.07 8.30
N ASP A 124 -12.37 -17.98 8.29
CA ASP A 124 -12.33 -19.25 9.01
C ASP A 124 -11.74 -20.35 8.13
N ARG A 125 -12.28 -20.53 6.92
CA ARG A 125 -11.93 -21.62 6.04
C ARG A 125 -12.13 -21.27 4.56
N VAL A 126 -11.25 -21.78 3.69
CA VAL A 126 -11.37 -21.73 2.23
C VAL A 126 -11.45 -23.16 1.69
N THR A 127 -12.42 -23.44 0.82
CA THR A 127 -12.66 -24.79 0.28
C THR A 127 -12.94 -24.72 -1.23
N LYS A 128 -12.35 -25.66 -1.96
CA LYS A 128 -12.69 -25.92 -3.37
C LYS A 128 -14.07 -26.59 -3.45
N VAL A 129 -14.88 -26.19 -4.42
CA VAL A 129 -16.14 -26.85 -4.79
C VAL A 129 -15.94 -27.66 -6.07
N ASP A 130 -15.40 -27.00 -7.10
CA ASP A 130 -14.97 -27.59 -8.38
C ASP A 130 -13.77 -26.79 -8.91
N ASP A 131 -13.32 -27.04 -10.15
CA ASP A 131 -12.13 -26.41 -10.70
C ASP A 131 -12.28 -24.89 -10.90
N LEU A 132 -13.49 -24.38 -11.01
CA LEU A 132 -13.77 -22.95 -11.22
C LEU A 132 -14.59 -22.33 -10.07
N THR A 133 -14.91 -23.10 -9.03
CA THR A 133 -15.75 -22.63 -7.92
C THR A 133 -15.10 -22.94 -6.59
N PHE A 134 -15.03 -21.93 -5.73
CA PHE A 134 -14.56 -22.08 -4.35
C PHE A 134 -15.46 -21.34 -3.38
N ARG A 135 -15.37 -21.69 -2.11
CA ARG A 135 -16.09 -21.03 -1.02
C ARG A 135 -15.13 -20.53 0.05
N VAL A 136 -15.47 -19.38 0.59
CA VAL A 136 -14.81 -18.82 1.78
C VAL A 136 -15.85 -18.72 2.88
N ARG A 137 -15.58 -19.36 4.02
CA ARG A 137 -16.34 -19.18 5.23
C ARG A 137 -15.62 -18.18 6.12
N THR A 138 -16.34 -17.20 6.62
CA THR A 138 -15.87 -16.23 7.61
C THR A 138 -16.32 -16.66 9.02
N LYS A 139 -15.63 -16.19 10.05
CA LYS A 139 -15.92 -16.49 11.48
C LYS A 139 -17.29 -15.98 11.93
N GLY A 140 -17.78 -14.95 11.27
CA GLY A 140 -19.10 -14.34 11.45
C GLY A 140 -19.56 -13.75 10.11
N PRO A 141 -20.81 -13.24 9.99
CA PRO A 141 -21.25 -12.52 8.80
C PRO A 141 -20.28 -11.36 8.50
N ASN A 142 -19.75 -11.31 7.29
CA ASN A 142 -18.87 -10.21 6.84
C ASN A 142 -19.27 -9.75 5.44
N PRO A 143 -20.18 -8.76 5.33
CA PRO A 143 -20.64 -8.25 4.04
C PRO A 143 -19.54 -7.53 3.25
N LEU A 144 -18.47 -7.09 3.90
CA LEU A 144 -17.35 -6.38 3.29
C LEU A 144 -16.20 -7.31 2.87
N PHE A 145 -16.32 -8.61 3.09
CA PHE A 145 -15.25 -9.57 2.78
C PHE A 145 -14.68 -9.43 1.35
N PRO A 146 -15.47 -9.22 0.28
CA PRO A 146 -14.91 -9.04 -1.06
C PRO A 146 -13.93 -7.86 -1.19
N ASN A 147 -14.04 -6.81 -0.36
CA ASN A 147 -13.08 -5.71 -0.35
C ASN A 147 -11.68 -6.17 0.06
N ALA A 148 -11.57 -7.14 0.97
CA ALA A 148 -10.28 -7.68 1.40
C ALA A 148 -9.52 -8.38 0.24
N LEU A 149 -10.24 -8.91 -0.73
CA LEU A 149 -9.68 -9.65 -1.86
C LEU A 149 -9.06 -8.74 -2.94
N THR A 150 -9.28 -7.44 -2.88
CA THR A 150 -8.62 -6.47 -3.80
C THR A 150 -7.12 -6.32 -3.53
N GLY A 151 -6.65 -6.68 -2.33
CA GLY A 151 -5.25 -6.66 -1.92
C GLY A 151 -4.56 -8.03 -1.92
N VAL A 152 -5.24 -9.11 -2.34
CA VAL A 152 -4.67 -10.46 -2.30
C VAL A 152 -4.52 -11.03 -3.71
N PHE A 153 -3.29 -11.07 -4.21
CA PHE A 153 -2.96 -11.61 -5.51
C PHE A 153 -3.00 -13.15 -5.54
N ILE A 154 -3.28 -13.71 -6.71
CA ILE A 154 -3.35 -15.17 -6.89
C ILE A 154 -2.07 -15.70 -7.51
N LEU A 155 -1.51 -16.73 -6.89
CA LEU A 155 -0.25 -17.37 -7.20
C LEU A 155 -0.49 -18.80 -7.70
N ASN A 156 0.30 -19.26 -8.67
CA ASN A 156 0.22 -20.64 -9.12
C ASN A 156 0.80 -21.60 -8.06
N ARG A 157 -0.03 -22.50 -7.56
CA ARG A 157 0.32 -23.44 -6.51
C ARG A 157 1.50 -24.34 -6.88
N ALA A 158 1.41 -25.04 -8.02
CA ALA A 158 2.43 -26.00 -8.43
C ALA A 158 3.80 -25.33 -8.66
N TRP A 159 3.81 -24.12 -9.23
CA TRP A 159 5.03 -23.35 -9.42
C TRP A 159 5.64 -22.91 -8.08
N ALA A 160 4.82 -22.45 -7.16
CA ALA A 160 5.28 -22.03 -5.83
C ALA A 160 5.85 -23.20 -5.02
N GLU A 161 5.16 -24.36 -5.03
CA GLU A 161 5.62 -25.59 -4.37
C GLU A 161 6.95 -26.08 -4.97
N ALA A 162 7.07 -26.12 -6.29
CA ALA A 162 8.29 -26.52 -7.00
C ALA A 162 9.49 -25.58 -6.73
N GLY A 163 9.22 -24.27 -6.54
CA GLY A 163 10.24 -23.27 -6.20
C GLY A 163 10.57 -23.17 -4.71
N GLY A 164 9.98 -24.01 -3.86
CA GLY A 164 10.16 -23.91 -2.40
C GLY A 164 9.50 -22.68 -1.77
N ALA A 165 8.52 -22.07 -2.48
CA ALA A 165 7.79 -20.87 -2.09
C ALA A 165 6.35 -21.16 -1.63
N ALA A 166 6.09 -22.34 -1.08
CA ALA A 166 4.79 -22.71 -0.52
C ALA A 166 4.35 -21.81 0.64
N GLN A 167 5.31 -21.22 1.35
CA GLN A 167 5.10 -20.19 2.37
C GLN A 167 5.53 -18.82 1.85
N PRO A 168 4.93 -17.71 2.33
CA PRO A 168 5.40 -16.36 2.01
C PRO A 168 6.87 -16.19 2.40
N GLN A 169 7.62 -15.49 1.56
CA GLN A 169 9.00 -15.16 1.85
C GLN A 169 9.06 -14.22 3.08
N ASP A 170 9.84 -14.58 4.06
CA ASP A 170 10.28 -13.58 5.05
C ASP A 170 11.45 -12.79 4.45
N TRP A 171 11.12 -11.70 3.74
CA TRP A 171 12.11 -10.86 3.06
C TRP A 171 13.12 -10.22 4.03
N ARG A 172 12.81 -10.17 5.33
CA ARG A 172 13.67 -9.61 6.38
C ARG A 172 14.81 -10.57 6.76
N LEU A 173 14.49 -11.86 6.80
CA LEU A 173 15.42 -12.93 7.17
C LEU A 173 16.08 -13.58 5.95
N ALA A 174 15.34 -13.67 4.83
CA ALA A 174 15.79 -14.34 3.61
C ALA A 174 15.53 -13.46 2.38
N PRO A 175 16.24 -12.33 2.20
CA PRO A 175 16.00 -11.38 1.09
C PRO A 175 16.27 -12.02 -0.29
N GLU A 176 17.10 -13.06 -0.38
CA GLU A 176 17.45 -13.77 -1.61
C GLU A 176 16.61 -15.04 -1.85
N GLY A 177 15.39 -15.11 -1.26
CA GLY A 177 14.49 -16.24 -1.49
C GLY A 177 14.07 -16.38 -2.97
N PHE A 178 13.51 -17.54 -3.33
CA PHE A 178 13.10 -17.84 -4.72
C PHE A 178 12.24 -16.73 -5.33
N THR A 179 11.24 -16.24 -4.60
CA THR A 179 10.31 -15.18 -5.04
C THR A 179 10.94 -13.77 -5.03
N ALA A 180 12.16 -13.60 -4.54
CA ALA A 180 12.88 -12.33 -4.70
C ALA A 180 13.21 -12.01 -6.17
N ARG A 181 13.41 -13.06 -6.98
CA ARG A 181 13.87 -12.95 -8.38
C ARG A 181 12.97 -13.68 -9.38
N ASN A 182 11.95 -14.39 -8.93
CA ASN A 182 11.06 -15.19 -9.76
C ASN A 182 9.60 -14.85 -9.49
N ALA A 183 8.79 -14.86 -10.54
CA ALA A 183 7.35 -14.58 -10.46
C ALA A 183 6.58 -15.37 -11.53
N ASN A 184 5.38 -15.83 -11.19
CA ASN A 184 4.48 -16.51 -12.12
C ASN A 184 3.03 -16.17 -11.76
N GLY A 185 2.52 -15.11 -12.36
CA GLY A 185 1.15 -14.62 -12.19
C GLY A 185 0.29 -14.84 -13.42
N THR A 186 -0.90 -14.24 -13.38
CA THR A 186 -1.86 -14.20 -14.49
C THR A 186 -1.92 -12.84 -15.16
N GLY A 187 -1.15 -11.87 -14.64
CA GLY A 187 -1.23 -10.45 -14.96
C GLY A 187 -0.81 -10.08 -16.39
N PRO A 188 -0.94 -8.79 -16.73
CA PRO A 188 -0.71 -8.28 -18.08
C PRO A 188 0.76 -8.38 -18.54
N TYR A 189 1.70 -8.48 -17.61
CA TYR A 189 3.12 -8.57 -17.91
C TYR A 189 3.77 -9.74 -17.19
N ALA A 190 4.63 -10.48 -17.89
CA ALA A 190 5.43 -11.57 -17.36
C ALA A 190 6.86 -11.10 -17.05
N LEU A 191 7.44 -11.59 -15.96
CA LEU A 191 8.82 -11.32 -15.59
C LEU A 191 9.80 -11.88 -16.62
N VAL A 192 10.71 -11.04 -17.10
CA VAL A 192 11.85 -11.43 -17.95
C VAL A 192 13.10 -11.57 -17.10
N SER A 193 13.43 -10.54 -16.33
CA SER A 193 14.59 -10.54 -15.44
C SER A 193 14.40 -9.56 -14.28
N ARG A 194 15.05 -9.87 -13.17
CA ARG A 194 15.14 -8.98 -12.02
C ARG A 194 16.54 -9.01 -11.42
N GLU A 195 17.08 -7.84 -11.25
CA GLU A 195 18.27 -7.56 -10.47
C GLU A 195 17.89 -6.58 -9.35
N PRO A 196 17.70 -7.08 -8.10
CA PRO A 196 17.23 -6.25 -6.98
C PRO A 196 18.09 -5.00 -6.79
N GLY A 197 17.42 -3.85 -6.61
CA GLY A 197 18.07 -2.55 -6.46
C GLY A 197 18.60 -1.93 -7.76
N VAL A 198 18.55 -2.65 -8.87
CA VAL A 198 19.09 -2.20 -10.16
C VAL A 198 17.99 -2.08 -11.22
N ARG A 199 17.32 -3.19 -11.55
CA ARG A 199 16.36 -3.21 -12.65
C ARG A 199 15.44 -4.43 -12.61
N THR A 200 14.18 -4.21 -13.00
CA THR A 200 13.22 -5.27 -13.31
C THR A 200 12.67 -5.08 -14.72
N VAL A 201 12.73 -6.14 -15.54
CA VAL A 201 12.23 -6.13 -16.91
C VAL A 201 11.02 -7.05 -17.01
N LEU A 202 9.93 -6.52 -17.50
CA LEU A 202 8.68 -7.24 -17.73
C LEU A 202 8.33 -7.18 -19.23
N ARG A 203 7.75 -8.26 -19.76
CA ARG A 203 7.27 -8.33 -21.15
C ARG A 203 5.77 -8.56 -21.14
N ARG A 204 5.07 -7.98 -22.12
CA ARG A 204 3.63 -8.17 -22.32
C ARG A 204 3.28 -9.65 -22.36
N ASN A 205 2.24 -10.02 -21.62
CA ASN A 205 1.63 -11.34 -21.68
C ASN A 205 0.67 -11.38 -22.89
N GLU A 206 1.11 -11.98 -24.00
CA GLU A 206 0.30 -12.07 -25.22
C GLU A 206 -0.96 -12.93 -25.02
N GLN A 207 -0.97 -13.78 -23.99
CA GLN A 207 -2.12 -14.61 -23.62
C GLN A 207 -2.94 -14.01 -22.47
N TYR A 208 -2.74 -12.71 -22.18
CA TYR A 208 -3.50 -12.06 -21.12
C TYR A 208 -5.01 -12.21 -21.34
N TRP A 209 -5.69 -12.63 -20.32
CA TRP A 209 -7.09 -13.06 -20.38
C TRP A 209 -8.07 -11.91 -20.67
N SER A 210 -7.76 -10.69 -20.23
CA SER A 210 -8.60 -9.51 -20.47
C SER A 210 -8.36 -8.98 -21.89
N LYS A 211 -9.43 -8.90 -22.66
CA LYS A 211 -9.45 -8.37 -24.04
C LYS A 211 -10.35 -7.13 -24.10
N ASP A 212 -10.29 -6.27 -23.08
CA ASP A 212 -11.08 -5.04 -23.04
C ASP A 212 -10.62 -4.09 -24.15
N PRO A 213 -11.46 -3.77 -25.13
CA PRO A 213 -11.10 -2.82 -26.19
C PRO A 213 -10.87 -1.40 -25.69
N ALA A 214 -11.43 -1.02 -24.53
CA ALA A 214 -11.24 0.29 -23.92
C ALA A 214 -9.88 0.42 -23.19
N ALA A 215 -9.20 -0.71 -22.97
CA ALA A 215 -7.89 -0.75 -22.30
C ALA A 215 -6.96 -1.71 -23.06
N PRO A 216 -6.58 -1.39 -24.32
CA PRO A 216 -5.69 -2.23 -25.10
C PRO A 216 -4.30 -2.27 -24.46
N LEU A 217 -3.73 -3.48 -24.37
CA LEU A 217 -2.40 -3.67 -23.81
C LEU A 217 -1.33 -3.31 -24.88
N GLU A 218 -1.07 -2.00 -25.05
CA GLU A 218 -0.19 -1.50 -26.10
C GLU A 218 1.30 -1.57 -25.75
N ILE A 219 1.63 -1.46 -24.47
CA ILE A 219 3.02 -1.53 -23.97
C ILE A 219 3.52 -2.96 -24.11
N THR A 220 4.63 -3.16 -24.83
CA THR A 220 5.22 -4.49 -25.06
C THR A 220 6.27 -4.87 -24.04
N GLU A 221 6.92 -3.87 -23.43
CA GLU A 221 7.96 -4.06 -22.42
C GLU A 221 7.92 -2.95 -21.37
N VAL A 222 8.13 -3.31 -20.12
CA VAL A 222 8.28 -2.38 -19.01
C VAL A 222 9.66 -2.60 -18.38
N VAL A 223 10.45 -1.53 -18.28
CA VAL A 223 11.75 -1.53 -17.60
C VAL A 223 11.63 -0.64 -16.37
N HIS A 224 11.49 -1.25 -15.21
CA HIS A 224 11.46 -0.54 -13.93
C HIS A 224 12.87 -0.37 -13.38
N THR A 225 13.24 0.86 -13.00
CA THR A 225 14.54 1.22 -12.42
C THR A 225 14.32 2.05 -11.15
N PRO A 226 14.76 1.60 -9.97
CA PRO A 226 14.70 2.40 -8.76
C PRO A 226 15.76 3.51 -8.82
N ILE A 227 15.33 4.76 -8.71
CA ILE A 227 16.23 5.93 -8.68
C ILE A 227 15.85 6.79 -7.48
N ARG A 228 16.62 6.75 -6.40
CA ARG A 228 16.31 7.46 -5.15
C ARG A 228 16.27 8.98 -5.32
N SER A 229 17.21 9.53 -6.07
CA SER A 229 17.30 10.99 -6.30
C SER A 229 16.15 11.48 -7.17
N GLY A 230 15.25 12.29 -6.61
CA GLY A 230 14.18 12.97 -7.36
C GLY A 230 14.75 13.80 -8.52
N ALA A 231 15.81 14.57 -8.26
CA ALA A 231 16.48 15.39 -9.28
C ALA A 231 17.02 14.52 -10.45
N ALA A 232 17.56 13.33 -10.16
CA ALA A 232 18.03 12.40 -11.20
C ALA A 232 16.86 11.84 -12.01
N ARG A 233 15.74 11.45 -11.38
CA ARG A 233 14.53 11.00 -12.10
C ARG A 233 14.01 12.07 -13.05
N ILE A 234 13.93 13.32 -12.58
CA ILE A 234 13.45 14.46 -13.38
C ILE A 234 14.39 14.78 -14.54
N ALA A 235 15.70 14.75 -14.30
CA ALA A 235 16.70 14.95 -15.36
C ALA A 235 16.62 13.87 -16.45
N ALA A 236 16.52 12.61 -16.06
CA ALA A 236 16.39 11.47 -16.98
C ALA A 236 15.07 11.51 -17.78
N LEU A 237 13.94 11.93 -17.16
CA LEU A 237 12.68 12.15 -17.87
C LEU A 237 12.82 13.32 -18.88
N ALA A 238 13.46 14.43 -18.48
CA ALA A 238 13.68 15.58 -19.35
C ALA A 238 14.58 15.23 -20.53
N ALA A 239 15.61 14.41 -20.33
CA ALA A 239 16.51 13.93 -21.39
C ALA A 239 15.86 12.87 -22.31
N GLY A 240 14.70 12.30 -21.93
CA GLY A 240 14.08 11.21 -22.68
C GLY A 240 14.71 9.84 -22.40
N GLU A 241 15.47 9.71 -21.33
CA GLU A 241 16.02 8.42 -20.85
C GLU A 241 14.97 7.61 -20.07
N LEU A 242 13.97 8.29 -19.51
CA LEU A 242 12.78 7.74 -18.88
C LEU A 242 11.53 8.17 -19.63
N ASP A 243 10.50 7.36 -19.57
CA ASP A 243 9.18 7.61 -20.16
C ASP A 243 8.12 7.88 -19.08
N PHE A 244 8.29 7.29 -17.90
CA PHE A 244 7.38 7.44 -16.77
C PHE A 244 8.15 7.58 -15.46
N VAL A 245 7.78 8.57 -14.68
CA VAL A 245 8.30 8.81 -13.32
C VAL A 245 7.13 8.79 -12.35
N GLN A 246 7.20 7.86 -11.42
CA GLN A 246 6.38 7.80 -10.21
C GLN A 246 7.04 8.63 -9.10
N ASP A 247 6.33 8.92 -8.03
CA ASP A 247 6.86 9.60 -6.84
C ASP A 247 7.49 10.98 -7.15
N VAL A 248 6.80 11.80 -7.94
CA VAL A 248 7.20 13.16 -8.23
C VAL A 248 7.06 14.00 -6.96
N GLN A 249 8.16 14.63 -6.55
CA GLN A 249 8.17 15.49 -5.36
C GLN A 249 7.53 16.86 -5.64
N ALA A 250 6.98 17.47 -4.59
CA ALA A 250 6.20 18.71 -4.68
C ALA A 250 6.96 19.86 -5.36
N GLN A 251 8.25 20.00 -5.10
CA GLN A 251 9.08 21.06 -5.69
C GLN A 251 9.31 20.90 -7.20
N ASP A 252 9.12 19.68 -7.74
CA ASP A 252 9.43 19.38 -9.15
C ASP A 252 8.21 19.49 -10.08
N VAL A 253 6.99 19.54 -9.54
CA VAL A 253 5.74 19.53 -10.31
C VAL A 253 5.67 20.68 -11.31
N ASP A 254 5.95 21.92 -10.88
CA ASP A 254 5.85 23.09 -11.74
C ASP A 254 6.89 23.05 -12.86
N ARG A 255 8.10 22.60 -12.54
CA ARG A 255 9.18 22.40 -13.53
C ARG A 255 8.78 21.37 -14.58
N LEU A 256 8.21 20.24 -14.17
CA LEU A 256 7.78 19.18 -15.08
C LEU A 256 6.64 19.63 -15.98
N LYS A 257 5.66 20.37 -15.46
CA LYS A 257 4.56 20.95 -16.26
C LYS A 257 5.05 21.91 -17.34
N SER A 258 6.24 22.50 -17.18
CA SER A 258 6.84 23.40 -18.18
C SER A 258 7.58 22.66 -19.31
N LEU A 259 7.82 21.34 -19.16
CA LEU A 259 8.53 20.56 -20.18
C LEU A 259 7.58 20.19 -21.34
N ARG A 260 8.10 20.30 -22.57
CA ARG A 260 7.37 19.88 -23.76
C ARG A 260 7.18 18.36 -23.76
N ASN A 261 6.00 17.91 -24.12
CA ASN A 261 5.63 16.48 -24.19
C ASN A 261 5.68 15.72 -22.84
N VAL A 262 5.65 16.42 -21.71
CA VAL A 262 5.51 15.81 -20.39
C VAL A 262 4.14 16.19 -19.83
N THR A 263 3.38 15.16 -19.45
CA THR A 263 2.11 15.30 -18.73
C THR A 263 2.34 14.99 -17.25
N VAL A 264 1.89 15.88 -16.38
CA VAL A 264 1.89 15.64 -14.92
C VAL A 264 0.46 15.46 -14.46
N THR A 265 0.16 14.28 -13.92
CA THR A 265 -1.12 13.96 -13.29
C THR A 265 -0.99 13.99 -11.78
N THR A 266 -2.02 14.43 -11.08
CA THR A 266 -2.07 14.44 -9.61
C THR A 266 -3.35 13.76 -9.13
N GLY A 267 -3.28 13.10 -7.96
CA GLY A 267 -4.44 12.43 -7.37
C GLY A 267 -4.21 12.12 -5.89
N ASN A 268 -5.30 11.99 -5.13
CA ASN A 268 -5.22 11.66 -3.71
C ASN A 268 -4.79 10.20 -3.53
N GLN A 269 -3.91 9.96 -2.57
CA GLN A 269 -3.57 8.61 -2.11
C GLN A 269 -4.60 8.11 -1.10
N ASN A 270 -4.91 6.82 -1.14
CA ASN A 270 -5.76 6.16 -0.14
C ASN A 270 -4.97 5.80 1.13
N GLY A 271 -4.15 6.73 1.59
CA GLY A 271 -3.27 6.51 2.71
C GLY A 271 -3.06 7.75 3.57
N THR A 272 -2.36 7.55 4.65
CA THR A 272 -1.99 8.60 5.60
C THR A 272 -0.55 8.44 6.03
N VAL A 273 0.21 9.52 5.98
CA VAL A 273 1.56 9.61 6.57
C VAL A 273 1.42 10.00 8.04
N PHE A 274 2.14 9.32 8.90
CA PHE A 274 2.05 9.48 10.34
C PHE A 274 3.39 9.25 11.06
N LEU A 275 3.48 9.71 12.30
CA LEU A 275 4.54 9.33 13.22
C LEU A 275 4.04 8.23 14.14
N GLY A 276 4.86 7.18 14.34
CA GLY A 276 4.60 6.12 15.29
C GLY A 276 5.50 6.26 16.53
N LEU A 277 4.93 5.95 17.70
CA LEU A 277 5.55 6.12 19.01
C LEU A 277 5.51 4.79 19.77
N ASP A 278 6.66 4.28 20.20
CA ASP A 278 6.70 3.12 21.09
C ASP A 278 6.26 3.54 22.52
N ALA A 279 5.02 3.27 22.84
CA ALA A 279 4.43 3.61 24.13
C ALA A 279 4.64 2.54 25.23
N VAL A 280 5.29 1.41 24.93
CA VAL A 280 5.30 0.20 25.78
C VAL A 280 6.69 -0.18 26.29
N SER A 281 7.76 0.10 25.56
CA SER A 281 9.11 -0.16 26.06
C SER A 281 9.34 0.56 27.39
N PRO A 282 10.01 -0.07 28.36
CA PRO A 282 10.28 0.56 29.65
C PRO A 282 11.24 1.75 29.53
N GLU A 283 12.10 1.74 28.52
CA GLU A 283 13.05 2.81 28.20
C GLU A 283 13.19 2.91 26.69
N LEU A 284 13.38 4.14 26.16
CA LEU A 284 13.71 4.37 24.76
C LEU A 284 15.23 4.44 24.60
N LYS A 285 15.80 3.55 23.80
CA LYS A 285 17.25 3.50 23.54
C LYS A 285 17.75 4.76 22.83
N GLY A 286 16.93 5.34 21.96
CA GLY A 286 17.20 6.56 21.22
C GLY A 286 16.89 7.85 21.98
N SER A 287 16.61 7.78 23.29
CA SER A 287 16.30 8.94 24.14
C SER A 287 17.46 9.36 25.05
N GLY A 288 17.54 10.66 25.33
CA GLY A 288 18.39 11.20 26.37
C GLY A 288 17.88 10.93 27.80
N VAL A 289 16.61 10.53 27.94
CA VAL A 289 16.02 10.15 29.25
C VAL A 289 16.37 8.69 29.53
N LYS A 290 17.09 8.46 30.62
CA LYS A 290 17.52 7.12 31.03
C LYS A 290 16.56 6.49 32.04
N GLY A 291 16.36 5.17 31.92
CA GLY A 291 15.51 4.39 32.81
C GLY A 291 14.01 4.68 32.68
N LYS A 292 13.59 5.45 31.66
CA LYS A 292 12.18 5.80 31.42
C LYS A 292 11.88 5.92 29.93
N ASN A 293 10.62 5.69 29.62
CA ASN A 293 10.07 5.94 28.29
C ASN A 293 9.16 7.17 28.35
N PRO A 294 9.57 8.34 27.82
CA PRO A 294 8.70 9.51 27.77
C PRO A 294 7.38 9.26 27.02
N PHE A 295 7.40 8.39 25.98
CA PHE A 295 6.21 8.09 25.19
C PHE A 295 5.20 7.17 25.90
N ALA A 296 5.56 6.57 27.04
CA ALA A 296 4.60 5.83 27.86
C ALA A 296 3.53 6.76 28.46
N ASP A 297 3.88 8.02 28.71
CA ASP A 297 2.92 9.03 29.20
C ASP A 297 2.09 9.60 28.03
N LYS A 298 0.78 9.44 28.12
CA LYS A 298 -0.18 9.95 27.13
C LYS A 298 -0.08 11.47 26.94
N ARG A 299 0.22 12.22 28.02
CA ARG A 299 0.38 13.68 27.96
C ARG A 299 1.55 14.07 27.05
N VAL A 300 2.64 13.32 27.08
CA VAL A 300 3.78 13.52 26.18
C VAL A 300 3.36 13.31 24.73
N ARG A 301 2.67 12.21 24.42
CA ARG A 301 2.21 11.92 23.06
C ARG A 301 1.26 12.99 22.53
N GLN A 302 0.35 13.47 23.38
CA GLN A 302 -0.57 14.58 23.07
C GLN A 302 0.18 15.90 22.87
N ALA A 303 1.21 16.17 23.68
CA ALA A 303 2.06 17.34 23.51
C ALA A 303 2.77 17.34 22.16
N LEU A 304 3.34 16.20 21.75
CA LEU A 304 3.96 16.07 20.40
C LEU A 304 2.93 16.33 19.29
N SER A 305 1.70 15.82 19.44
CA SER A 305 0.64 16.08 18.46
C SER A 305 0.30 17.56 18.34
N LEU A 306 0.19 18.28 19.47
CA LEU A 306 -0.09 19.72 19.51
C LEU A 306 1.08 20.57 19.02
N ALA A 307 2.31 20.08 19.12
CA ALA A 307 3.49 20.79 18.62
C ALA A 307 3.56 20.84 17.08
N ILE A 308 2.88 19.89 16.39
CA ILE A 308 2.96 19.72 14.93
C ILE A 308 1.89 20.55 14.22
N ASN A 309 2.33 21.53 13.41
CA ASN A 309 1.46 22.33 12.56
C ASN A 309 1.27 21.67 11.17
N ARG A 310 0.17 20.96 11.00
CA ARG A 310 -0.13 20.22 9.77
C ARG A 310 -0.50 21.13 8.58
N ILE A 311 -0.97 22.36 8.86
CA ILE A 311 -1.19 23.38 7.81
C ILE A 311 0.15 23.87 7.28
N ALA A 312 1.16 24.06 8.14
CA ALA A 312 2.51 24.39 7.68
C ALA A 312 3.12 23.28 6.83
N LEU A 313 2.90 21.99 7.18
CA LEU A 313 3.30 20.87 6.33
C LEU A 313 2.65 20.96 4.93
N GLN A 314 1.34 21.22 4.85
CA GLN A 314 0.65 21.40 3.56
C GLN A 314 1.28 22.53 2.72
N GLN A 315 1.62 23.64 3.36
CA GLN A 315 2.24 24.78 2.67
C GLN A 315 3.63 24.46 2.11
N VAL A 316 4.49 23.83 2.92
CA VAL A 316 5.82 23.39 2.50
C VAL A 316 5.73 22.36 1.37
N LEU A 317 4.74 21.47 1.42
CA LEU A 317 4.47 20.47 0.39
C LEU A 317 3.68 21.03 -0.82
N ARG A 318 3.54 22.34 -0.94
CA ARG A 318 2.94 23.05 -2.08
C ARG A 318 1.57 22.49 -2.49
N GLY A 319 0.76 22.09 -1.53
CA GLY A 319 -0.55 21.49 -1.76
C GLY A 319 -0.53 19.99 -2.12
N GLN A 320 0.62 19.35 -2.20
CA GLN A 320 0.70 17.87 -2.35
C GLN A 320 0.45 17.12 -1.02
N ALA A 321 -0.39 17.67 -0.19
CA ALA A 321 -0.81 17.07 1.06
C ALA A 321 -2.13 17.69 1.53
N VAL A 322 -2.95 16.89 2.18
CA VAL A 322 -4.13 17.33 2.94
C VAL A 322 -3.84 17.05 4.42
N PRO A 323 -3.97 18.04 5.34
CA PRO A 323 -3.79 17.82 6.76
C PRO A 323 -4.67 16.69 7.29
N ALA A 324 -4.10 15.78 8.07
CA ALA A 324 -4.79 14.59 8.58
C ALA A 324 -4.93 14.62 10.10
N GLY A 325 -6.12 14.28 10.60
CA GLY A 325 -6.42 14.06 12.02
C GLY A 325 -6.64 12.60 12.36
N ALA A 326 -6.87 11.73 11.35
CA ALA A 326 -7.08 10.30 11.51
C ALA A 326 -6.27 9.50 10.48
N LEU A 327 -6.04 8.20 10.75
CA LEU A 327 -5.38 7.29 9.80
C LEU A 327 -6.40 6.67 8.81
N VAL A 328 -7.36 7.49 8.36
CA VAL A 328 -8.36 7.11 7.39
C VAL A 328 -8.51 8.23 6.35
N PRO A 329 -8.16 7.97 5.08
CA PRO A 329 -8.24 8.99 4.04
C PRO A 329 -9.70 9.25 3.62
N PRO A 330 -9.99 10.40 2.97
CA PRO A 330 -11.36 10.81 2.62
C PRO A 330 -12.15 9.82 1.76
N ALA A 331 -11.46 8.98 0.97
CA ALA A 331 -12.13 7.98 0.13
C ALA A 331 -12.56 6.71 0.89
N ALA A 332 -12.11 6.52 2.13
CA ALA A 332 -12.38 5.31 2.89
C ALA A 332 -13.67 5.43 3.73
N ALA A 333 -14.40 4.33 3.84
CA ALA A 333 -15.56 4.24 4.72
C ALA A 333 -15.15 4.45 6.18
N GLY A 334 -15.98 5.21 6.90
CA GLY A 334 -15.69 5.63 8.26
C GLY A 334 -14.94 6.96 8.38
N TRP A 335 -14.57 7.58 7.25
CA TRP A 335 -14.08 8.96 7.28
C TRP A 335 -15.22 9.96 7.46
N SER A 336 -14.95 11.01 8.21
CA SER A 336 -15.75 12.24 8.24
C SER A 336 -14.83 13.44 8.44
N ARG A 337 -15.27 14.60 7.97
CA ARG A 337 -14.50 15.85 8.16
C ARG A 337 -14.27 16.17 9.64
N GLU A 338 -15.22 15.86 10.50
CA GLU A 338 -15.13 16.09 11.95
C GLU A 338 -14.07 15.19 12.56
N LEU A 339 -14.11 13.90 12.22
CA LEU A 339 -13.15 12.91 12.71
C LEU A 339 -11.72 13.22 12.25
N ASP A 340 -11.56 13.64 10.99
CA ASP A 340 -10.26 13.88 10.36
C ASP A 340 -9.72 15.29 10.58
N GLN A 341 -10.36 16.06 11.48
CA GLN A 341 -9.85 17.37 11.83
C GLN A 341 -8.64 17.24 12.77
N PRO A 342 -7.42 17.61 12.32
CA PRO A 342 -6.26 17.56 13.18
C PRO A 342 -6.38 18.61 14.31
N PRO A 343 -5.81 18.36 15.48
CA PRO A 343 -5.74 19.37 16.52
C PRO A 343 -4.99 20.59 16.00
N ALA A 344 -5.50 21.78 16.34
CA ALA A 344 -4.78 23.02 16.05
C ALA A 344 -3.43 23.02 16.78
N ALA A 345 -2.38 23.43 16.08
CA ALA A 345 -1.06 23.52 16.71
C ALA A 345 -1.05 24.54 17.84
N ASP A 346 -0.58 24.13 19.00
CA ASP A 346 -0.49 24.95 20.23
C ASP A 346 0.78 24.62 21.00
N ALA A 347 1.84 25.34 20.72
CA ALA A 347 3.13 25.15 21.36
C ALA A 347 3.09 25.48 22.89
N THR A 348 2.23 26.40 23.32
CA THR A 348 2.09 26.75 24.73
C THR A 348 1.46 25.60 25.51
N LYS A 349 0.36 25.03 25.00
CA LYS A 349 -0.29 23.88 25.61
C LYS A 349 0.60 22.64 25.55
N ALA A 350 1.34 22.45 24.45
CA ALA A 350 2.31 21.35 24.34
C ALA A 350 3.40 21.43 25.42
N LYS A 351 3.99 22.60 25.65
CA LYS A 351 4.96 22.80 26.72
C LYS A 351 4.36 22.55 28.12
N ALA A 352 3.12 23.01 28.36
CA ALA A 352 2.43 22.75 29.62
C ALA A 352 2.25 21.25 29.87
N LEU A 353 1.80 20.49 28.88
CA LEU A 353 1.65 19.04 28.99
C LEU A 353 2.99 18.31 29.19
N LEU A 354 4.08 18.77 28.57
CA LEU A 354 5.42 18.23 28.81
C LEU A 354 5.87 18.49 30.23
N ALA A 355 5.65 19.70 30.76
CA ALA A 355 5.99 20.06 32.15
C ALA A 355 5.18 19.23 33.16
N GLU A 356 3.87 19.06 32.94
CA GLU A 356 3.00 18.21 33.77
C GLU A 356 3.41 16.72 33.73
N ALA A 357 3.99 16.27 32.61
CA ALA A 357 4.54 14.93 32.48
C ALA A 357 5.94 14.76 33.07
N GLY A 358 6.52 15.84 33.62
CA GLY A 358 7.85 15.86 34.27
C GLY A 358 9.02 16.20 33.33
N TYR A 359 8.73 16.80 32.16
CA TYR A 359 9.71 17.21 31.15
C TYR A 359 9.64 18.71 30.84
N PRO A 360 9.76 19.63 31.84
CA PRO A 360 9.63 21.08 31.61
C PRO A 360 10.68 21.65 30.64
N GLU A 361 11.88 21.04 30.60
CA GLU A 361 12.96 21.43 29.68
C GLU A 361 12.96 20.60 28.40
N GLY A 362 11.96 19.72 28.20
CA GLY A 362 11.90 18.79 27.12
C GLY A 362 12.89 17.60 27.25
N PHE A 363 13.22 16.96 26.13
CA PHE A 363 14.14 15.82 26.12
C PHE A 363 14.67 15.58 24.70
N THR A 364 15.70 14.74 24.59
CA THR A 364 16.23 14.30 23.28
C THR A 364 15.66 12.95 22.91
N VAL A 365 15.35 12.75 21.61
CA VAL A 365 14.85 11.49 21.05
C VAL A 365 15.32 11.30 19.62
N THR A 366 15.43 10.06 19.13
CA THR A 366 15.80 9.75 17.76
C THR A 366 14.55 9.47 16.92
N LEU A 367 14.40 10.17 15.78
CA LEU A 367 13.37 9.91 14.76
C LEU A 367 14.00 9.16 13.58
N HIS A 368 13.50 7.97 13.28
CA HIS A 368 13.84 7.24 12.10
C HIS A 368 12.90 7.61 10.94
N CYS A 369 13.49 8.06 9.85
CA CYS A 369 12.77 8.50 8.65
C CYS A 369 13.19 7.63 7.45
N PRO A 370 12.27 6.98 6.72
CA PRO A 370 12.63 6.23 5.54
C PRO A 370 13.00 7.17 4.39
N SER A 371 14.13 6.92 3.73
CA SER A 371 14.65 7.76 2.65
C SER A 371 13.98 7.51 1.28
N ASP A 372 13.29 6.38 1.12
CA ASP A 372 12.78 5.89 -0.17
C ASP A 372 11.44 5.14 -0.04
N ALA A 373 10.62 5.48 0.96
CA ALA A 373 9.30 4.87 1.17
C ALA A 373 8.14 5.87 1.15
N VAL A 374 8.38 7.11 1.57
CA VAL A 374 7.35 8.15 1.68
C VAL A 374 7.72 9.31 0.79
N VAL A 375 6.83 9.65 -0.15
CA VAL A 375 7.03 10.81 -1.04
C VAL A 375 7.08 12.08 -0.17
N ASN A 376 8.07 12.94 -0.40
CA ASN A 376 8.37 14.10 0.44
C ASN A 376 8.72 13.76 1.91
N GLY A 377 9.02 12.50 2.25
CA GLY A 377 9.25 12.05 3.63
C GLY A 377 10.37 12.80 4.34
N GLU A 378 11.49 13.07 3.65
CA GLU A 378 12.60 13.84 4.22
C GLU A 378 12.16 15.25 4.62
N VAL A 379 11.44 15.95 3.75
CA VAL A 379 10.90 17.29 4.04
C VAL A 379 9.96 17.26 5.24
N ILE A 380 9.06 16.27 5.29
CA ILE A 380 8.14 16.08 6.42
C ILE A 380 8.92 15.87 7.71
N CYS A 381 9.95 15.00 7.72
CA CYS A 381 10.75 14.73 8.90
C CYS A 381 11.51 15.98 9.36
N GLN A 382 12.12 16.75 8.45
CA GLN A 382 12.85 17.98 8.77
C GLN A 382 11.92 19.05 9.39
N GLU A 383 10.72 19.23 8.84
CA GLU A 383 9.71 20.13 9.39
C GLU A 383 9.24 19.70 10.79
N VAL A 384 9.00 18.39 10.98
CA VAL A 384 8.65 17.83 12.29
C VAL A 384 9.75 18.10 13.33
N VAL A 385 11.03 17.88 12.97
CA VAL A 385 12.19 18.21 13.84
C VAL A 385 12.15 19.67 14.28
N GLY A 386 11.97 20.60 13.34
CA GLY A 386 11.88 22.03 13.63
C GLY A 386 10.69 22.40 14.52
N MET A 387 9.53 21.75 14.32
CA MET A 387 8.34 21.99 15.14
C MET A 387 8.50 21.47 16.57
N LEU A 388 9.04 20.27 16.76
CA LEU A 388 9.27 19.67 18.07
C LEU A 388 10.35 20.42 18.87
N ALA A 389 11.38 20.95 18.22
CA ALA A 389 12.40 21.77 18.87
C ALA A 389 11.81 23.03 19.54
N ARG A 390 10.75 23.63 18.99
CA ARG A 390 10.07 24.79 19.57
C ARG A 390 9.43 24.53 20.94
N VAL A 391 9.16 23.27 21.24
CA VAL A 391 8.60 22.84 22.53
C VAL A 391 9.61 22.14 23.45
N GLY A 392 10.91 22.19 23.09
CA GLY A 392 12.01 21.63 23.88
C GLY A 392 12.33 20.17 23.56
N VAL A 393 11.63 19.54 22.60
CA VAL A 393 11.96 18.17 22.20
C VAL A 393 12.99 18.20 21.08
N VAL A 394 14.23 17.82 21.41
CA VAL A 394 15.37 17.77 20.48
C VAL A 394 15.35 16.43 19.76
N VAL A 395 15.26 16.47 18.43
CA VAL A 395 15.15 15.27 17.61
C VAL A 395 16.43 15.00 16.83
N ASN A 396 17.05 13.85 17.05
CA ASN A 396 18.11 13.32 16.21
C ASN A 396 17.49 12.62 15.01
N LEU A 397 17.53 13.25 13.84
CA LEU A 397 16.98 12.67 12.62
C LEU A 397 17.94 11.66 12.01
N VAL A 398 17.48 10.43 11.79
CA VAL A 398 18.22 9.34 11.14
C VAL A 398 17.46 8.89 9.92
N MET A 399 18.07 9.09 8.74
CA MET A 399 17.54 8.60 7.46
C MET A 399 17.97 7.15 7.24
N LEU A 400 16.99 6.27 6.97
CA LEU A 400 17.23 4.84 6.74
C LEU A 400 16.65 4.41 5.38
N PRO A 401 17.32 3.53 4.64
CA PRO A 401 16.68 2.84 3.52
C PRO A 401 15.40 2.12 3.97
N LYS A 402 14.38 2.09 3.11
CA LYS A 402 13.06 1.49 3.39
C LYS A 402 13.13 0.12 4.07
N ALA A 403 13.95 -0.79 3.52
CA ALA A 403 14.06 -2.14 4.06
C ALA A 403 14.59 -2.14 5.51
N GLN A 404 15.57 -1.29 5.82
CA GLN A 404 16.12 -1.15 7.17
C GLN A 404 15.11 -0.49 8.11
N ALA A 405 14.41 0.55 7.65
CA ALA A 405 13.39 1.24 8.44
C ALA A 405 12.26 0.27 8.83
N LEU A 406 11.71 -0.48 7.86
CA LEU A 406 10.64 -1.45 8.12
C LEU A 406 11.11 -2.59 9.03
N ALA A 407 12.32 -3.12 8.83
CA ALA A 407 12.88 -4.15 9.69
C ALA A 407 13.05 -3.66 11.14
N ALA A 408 13.56 -2.43 11.32
CA ALA A 408 13.76 -1.82 12.63
C ALA A 408 12.43 -1.58 13.39
N ILE A 409 11.39 -1.15 12.68
CA ILE A 409 10.05 -0.91 13.23
C ILE A 409 9.38 -2.23 13.67
N GLN A 410 9.54 -3.29 12.88
CA GLN A 410 8.83 -4.55 13.10
C GLN A 410 9.55 -5.53 14.04
N LYS A 411 10.80 -5.26 14.39
CA LYS A 411 11.59 -6.07 15.33
C LYS A 411 10.94 -6.10 16.71
N SER A 412 11.16 -7.16 17.46
CA SER A 412 10.64 -7.28 18.84
C SER A 412 11.78 -7.59 19.80
N PRO A 413 12.15 -6.68 20.71
CA PRO A 413 11.70 -5.29 20.85
C PRO A 413 12.09 -4.43 19.63
N PRO A 414 11.37 -3.35 19.32
CA PRO A 414 11.67 -2.50 18.17
C PRO A 414 13.04 -1.83 18.30
N GLU A 415 13.71 -1.65 17.18
CA GLU A 415 14.92 -0.83 17.09
C GLU A 415 14.60 0.62 16.71
N SER A 416 13.41 0.84 16.13
CA SER A 416 12.86 2.14 15.81
C SER A 416 11.67 2.44 16.72
N GLU A 417 11.87 3.32 17.67
CA GLU A 417 10.92 3.63 18.75
C GLU A 417 10.12 4.90 18.47
N PHE A 418 10.62 5.74 17.55
CA PHE A 418 9.96 6.92 17.00
C PHE A 418 10.27 6.98 15.52
N PHE A 419 9.25 6.96 14.68
CA PHE A 419 9.43 6.76 13.24
C PHE A 419 8.36 7.45 12.39
N LEU A 420 8.73 7.81 11.17
CA LEU A 420 7.79 8.15 10.11
C LEU A 420 7.37 6.89 9.35
N ALA A 421 6.09 6.74 9.10
CA ALA A 421 5.53 5.71 8.24
C ALA A 421 4.32 6.22 7.44
N ALA A 422 3.88 5.42 6.47
CA ALA A 422 2.61 5.59 5.79
C ALA A 422 1.80 4.30 5.88
N PHE A 423 0.49 4.44 5.89
CA PHE A 423 -0.44 3.32 5.83
C PHE A 423 -1.52 3.63 4.79
N ASP A 424 -1.59 2.78 3.79
CA ASP A 424 -2.66 2.78 2.82
C ASP A 424 -3.80 1.90 3.32
N VAL A 425 -5.05 2.29 3.04
CA VAL A 425 -6.26 1.55 3.46
C VAL A 425 -6.76 0.72 2.27
N PRO A 426 -6.24 -0.51 2.08
CA PRO A 426 -6.46 -1.27 0.84
C PRO A 426 -7.91 -1.71 0.66
N THR A 427 -8.66 -1.86 1.74
CA THR A 427 -10.09 -2.21 1.70
C THR A 427 -10.99 -0.99 1.50
N LEU A 428 -10.46 0.23 1.55
CA LEU A 428 -11.23 1.48 1.66
C LEU A 428 -12.23 1.45 2.82
N ASP A 429 -11.85 0.84 3.94
CA ASP A 429 -12.65 0.77 5.16
C ASP A 429 -11.73 0.89 6.39
N SER A 430 -12.15 1.68 7.37
CA SER A 430 -11.41 1.93 8.62
C SER A 430 -11.02 0.65 9.39
N GLU A 431 -11.79 -0.44 9.22
CA GLU A 431 -11.49 -1.72 9.86
C GLU A 431 -10.10 -2.23 9.54
N ALA A 432 -9.61 -2.01 8.30
CA ALA A 432 -8.25 -2.43 7.91
C ALA A 432 -7.18 -1.72 8.75
N ALA A 433 -7.34 -0.42 9.01
CA ALA A 433 -6.43 0.34 9.87
C ALA A 433 -6.50 -0.14 11.33
N PHE A 434 -7.70 -0.37 11.84
CA PHE A 434 -7.89 -0.87 13.20
C PHE A 434 -7.25 -2.24 13.39
N ALA A 435 -7.55 -3.18 12.49
CA ALA A 435 -7.04 -4.55 12.57
C ALA A 435 -5.51 -4.62 12.41
N ALA A 436 -4.91 -3.77 11.56
CA ALA A 436 -3.48 -3.80 11.28
C ALA A 436 -2.64 -3.03 12.30
N LEU A 437 -3.09 -1.83 12.71
CA LEU A 437 -2.27 -0.87 13.46
C LEU A 437 -2.61 -0.81 14.95
N TYR A 438 -3.88 -0.98 15.33
CA TYR A 438 -4.34 -0.68 16.69
C TYR A 438 -4.71 -1.92 17.51
N HIS A 439 -5.08 -3.02 16.86
CA HIS A 439 -5.34 -4.27 17.57
C HIS A 439 -4.05 -4.85 18.16
N THR A 440 -4.14 -5.43 19.36
CA THR A 440 -3.04 -6.18 19.97
C THR A 440 -2.47 -7.20 18.98
N ARG A 441 -1.13 -7.36 18.99
CA ARG A 441 -0.47 -8.38 18.15
C ARG A 441 -0.82 -9.77 18.63
N GLU A 442 -1.87 -10.35 18.07
CA GLU A 442 -2.34 -11.67 18.38
C GLU A 442 -2.90 -12.36 17.14
N GLY A 443 -2.41 -13.56 16.85
CA GLY A 443 -2.90 -14.36 15.72
C GLY A 443 -2.77 -13.62 14.39
N ARG A 444 -3.90 -13.15 13.84
CA ARG A 444 -3.99 -12.49 12.53
C ARG A 444 -4.06 -10.96 12.62
N TYR A 445 -4.19 -10.42 13.82
CA TYR A 445 -4.33 -8.99 14.07
C TYR A 445 -3.00 -8.33 14.46
N GLY A 446 -2.96 -7.02 14.38
CA GLY A 446 -1.83 -6.21 14.83
C GLY A 446 -0.55 -6.40 14.02
N ALA A 447 -0.63 -6.88 12.77
CA ALA A 447 0.55 -7.18 11.94
C ALA A 447 1.48 -5.96 11.78
N MET A 448 0.92 -4.76 11.77
CA MET A 448 1.64 -3.50 11.61
C MET A 448 1.61 -2.64 12.90
N ASN A 449 1.15 -3.19 14.02
CA ASN A 449 1.13 -2.48 15.31
C ASN A 449 2.56 -2.36 15.88
N ALA A 450 3.31 -1.43 15.31
CA ALA A 450 4.70 -1.16 15.69
C ALA A 450 4.80 -0.40 17.03
N ALA A 451 3.78 0.35 17.40
CA ALA A 451 3.66 0.99 18.71
C ALA A 451 3.48 -0.02 19.85
N ARG A 452 3.19 -1.27 19.52
CA ARG A 452 2.89 -2.38 20.45
C ARG A 452 1.72 -2.07 21.41
N PHE A 453 0.89 -1.12 21.01
CA PHE A 453 -0.31 -0.76 21.73
C PHE A 453 -1.18 -1.99 21.99
N SER A 454 -1.74 -2.10 23.18
CA SER A 454 -2.62 -3.19 23.56
C SER A 454 -3.73 -2.65 24.45
N ASN A 455 -4.97 -2.90 24.03
CA ASN A 455 -6.15 -2.56 24.79
C ASN A 455 -7.23 -3.62 24.53
N PRO A 456 -7.45 -4.57 25.47
CA PRO A 456 -8.40 -5.67 25.27
C PRO A 456 -9.87 -5.24 25.08
N GLU A 457 -10.26 -4.05 25.55
CA GLU A 457 -11.60 -3.51 25.29
C GLU A 457 -11.72 -3.06 23.84
N LEU A 458 -10.70 -2.34 23.36
CA LEU A 458 -10.62 -1.88 21.98
C LEU A 458 -10.54 -3.06 21.00
N ASP A 459 -9.75 -4.08 21.33
CA ASP A 459 -9.62 -5.30 20.52
C ASP A 459 -10.99 -5.94 20.29
N ARG A 460 -11.80 -6.11 21.35
CA ARG A 460 -13.17 -6.63 21.22
C ARG A 460 -14.07 -5.77 20.36
N LYS A 461 -13.95 -4.42 20.43
CA LYS A 461 -14.71 -3.51 19.56
C LYS A 461 -14.33 -3.65 18.10
N ILE A 462 -13.02 -3.79 17.82
CA ILE A 462 -12.49 -4.01 16.45
C ILE A 462 -13.00 -5.34 15.90
N GLU A 463 -12.95 -6.40 16.68
CA GLU A 463 -13.43 -7.73 16.28
C GLU A 463 -14.95 -7.73 16.00
N ALA A 464 -15.74 -7.07 16.86
CA ALA A 464 -17.18 -6.94 16.69
C ALA A 464 -17.56 -6.16 15.42
N LEU A 465 -16.72 -5.21 15.01
CA LEU A 465 -16.96 -4.39 13.81
C LEU A 465 -17.04 -5.23 12.54
N THR A 466 -16.22 -6.27 12.42
CA THR A 466 -16.21 -7.19 11.27
C THR A 466 -17.58 -7.85 11.03
N ALA A 467 -18.32 -8.16 12.11
CA ALA A 467 -19.63 -8.78 12.04
C ALA A 467 -20.79 -7.77 11.92
N THR A 468 -20.51 -6.48 12.04
CA THR A 468 -21.55 -5.42 12.05
C THR A 468 -21.95 -5.07 10.62
N ALA A 469 -23.01 -5.69 10.13
CA ALA A 469 -23.56 -5.50 8.77
C ALA A 469 -24.44 -4.26 8.61
N ASP A 470 -25.09 -3.79 9.69
CA ASP A 470 -25.94 -2.61 9.68
C ASP A 470 -25.09 -1.34 9.50
N PRO A 471 -25.28 -0.56 8.41
CA PRO A 471 -24.41 0.59 8.11
C PRO A 471 -24.43 1.68 9.19
N ALA A 472 -25.61 1.91 9.83
CA ALA A 472 -25.74 2.95 10.85
C ALA A 472 -25.02 2.54 12.14
N LYS A 473 -25.20 1.31 12.60
CA LYS A 473 -24.48 0.76 13.76
C LYS A 473 -22.99 0.71 13.51
N ARG A 474 -22.58 0.32 12.29
CA ARG A 474 -21.18 0.29 11.89
C ARG A 474 -20.54 1.69 11.93
N ALA A 475 -21.22 2.72 11.41
CA ALA A 475 -20.72 4.09 11.43
C ALA A 475 -20.49 4.60 12.86
N VAL A 476 -21.41 4.29 13.78
CA VAL A 476 -21.25 4.64 15.21
C VAL A 476 -20.05 3.92 15.83
N ALA A 477 -19.94 2.61 15.62
CA ALA A 477 -18.83 1.82 16.17
C ALA A 477 -17.47 2.30 15.62
N VAL A 478 -17.37 2.60 14.32
CA VAL A 478 -16.17 3.16 13.71
C VAL A 478 -15.78 4.49 14.34
N ALA A 479 -16.75 5.40 14.53
CA ALA A 479 -16.50 6.71 15.15
C ALA A 479 -16.01 6.57 16.61
N GLU A 480 -16.59 5.66 17.39
CA GLU A 480 -16.15 5.36 18.76
C GLU A 480 -14.72 4.81 18.81
N ILE A 481 -14.37 3.90 17.91
CA ILE A 481 -13.02 3.34 17.84
C ILE A 481 -12.02 4.43 17.46
N TRP A 482 -12.31 5.25 16.44
CA TRP A 482 -11.44 6.37 16.05
C TRP A 482 -11.21 7.34 17.21
N LYS A 483 -12.27 7.72 17.93
CA LYS A 483 -12.14 8.60 19.10
C LYS A 483 -11.21 8.00 20.15
N ALA A 484 -11.37 6.72 20.48
CA ALA A 484 -10.54 6.04 21.45
C ALA A 484 -9.04 6.01 21.05
N VAL A 485 -8.73 5.69 19.80
CA VAL A 485 -7.33 5.62 19.34
C VAL A 485 -6.70 6.99 19.15
N GLN A 486 -7.47 8.03 18.80
CA GLN A 486 -7.01 9.41 18.73
C GLN A 486 -6.65 9.94 20.14
N GLU A 487 -7.45 9.61 21.15
CA GLU A 487 -7.16 9.96 22.53
C GLU A 487 -5.86 9.36 23.03
N GLU A 488 -5.53 8.12 22.62
CA GLU A 488 -4.28 7.45 22.98
C GLU A 488 -3.04 8.03 22.32
N ALA A 489 -3.18 8.62 21.12
CA ALA A 489 -2.12 9.30 20.39
C ALA A 489 -0.83 8.47 20.21
N VAL A 490 -0.94 7.14 20.04
CA VAL A 490 0.22 6.27 19.77
C VAL A 490 0.72 6.41 18.35
N TYR A 491 -0.17 6.81 17.44
CA TYR A 491 0.15 7.26 16.09
C TYR A 491 -0.34 8.69 15.93
N LEU A 492 0.51 9.54 15.34
CA LEU A 492 0.20 10.95 15.10
C LEU A 492 0.00 11.15 13.58
N PRO A 493 -1.25 11.20 13.09
CA PRO A 493 -1.51 11.51 11.69
C PRO A 493 -0.92 12.86 11.32
N LEU A 494 -0.31 12.96 10.15
CA LEU A 494 0.30 14.20 9.65
C LEU A 494 -0.46 14.72 8.44
N VAL A 495 -0.46 13.94 7.34
CA VAL A 495 -1.06 14.33 6.08
C VAL A 495 -1.59 13.13 5.31
N HIS A 496 -2.64 13.33 4.49
CA HIS A 496 -3.00 12.46 3.38
C HIS A 496 -2.24 12.95 2.14
N PRO A 497 -1.39 12.12 1.52
CA PRO A 497 -0.60 12.54 0.37
C PRO A 497 -1.46 12.81 -0.88
N VAL A 498 -1.04 13.81 -1.65
CA VAL A 498 -1.47 13.99 -3.03
C VAL A 498 -0.31 13.56 -3.92
N LEU A 499 -0.46 12.45 -4.58
CA LEU A 499 0.56 11.87 -5.45
C LEU A 499 0.66 12.66 -6.77
N ALA A 500 1.84 12.66 -7.36
CA ALA A 500 2.06 13.16 -8.70
C ALA A 500 2.88 12.17 -9.52
N TYR A 501 2.42 11.92 -10.75
CA TYR A 501 3.10 11.14 -11.78
C TYR A 501 3.48 12.04 -12.94
N ALA A 502 4.59 11.75 -13.60
CA ALA A 502 4.99 12.44 -14.81
C ALA A 502 5.31 11.45 -15.92
N ALA A 503 4.71 11.63 -17.09
CA ALA A 503 4.92 10.78 -18.24
C ALA A 503 5.21 11.58 -19.51
N ARG A 504 6.03 11.03 -20.40
CA ARG A 504 6.44 11.64 -21.65
C ARG A 504 5.67 11.03 -22.82
N GLY A 505 4.85 11.82 -23.51
CA GLY A 505 4.11 11.41 -24.70
C GLY A 505 2.85 10.59 -24.43
N PHE A 506 2.50 10.38 -23.17
CA PHE A 506 1.28 9.69 -22.74
C PHE A 506 0.84 10.19 -21.35
N GLU A 507 -0.23 9.63 -20.83
CA GLU A 507 -0.75 9.98 -19.51
C GLU A 507 -0.95 8.72 -18.69
N VAL A 508 -0.51 8.73 -17.44
CA VAL A 508 -0.77 7.68 -16.46
C VAL A 508 -1.65 8.28 -15.37
N ALA A 509 -2.86 7.77 -15.23
CA ALA A 509 -3.74 8.17 -14.14
C ALA A 509 -3.13 7.79 -12.79
N VAL A 510 -3.23 8.69 -11.81
CA VAL A 510 -2.77 8.38 -10.46
C VAL A 510 -3.69 7.31 -9.88
N ASP A 511 -3.10 6.17 -9.52
CA ASP A 511 -3.78 5.15 -8.74
C ASP A 511 -3.73 5.56 -7.25
N PRO A 512 -4.87 5.55 -6.55
CA PRO A 512 -4.92 6.00 -5.15
C PRO A 512 -4.10 5.15 -4.17
N GLU A 513 -3.75 3.93 -4.55
CA GLU A 513 -2.86 3.04 -3.78
C GLU A 513 -1.38 3.21 -4.18
N ASN A 514 -1.06 4.21 -5.01
CA ASN A 514 0.25 4.41 -5.64
C ASN A 514 0.75 3.19 -6.43
N GLN A 515 -0.17 2.47 -7.07
CA GLN A 515 0.09 1.27 -7.85
C GLN A 515 -0.31 1.49 -9.31
N PRO A 516 0.53 2.16 -10.13
CA PRO A 516 0.18 2.54 -11.50
C PRO A 516 -0.25 1.32 -12.33
N ARG A 517 -1.35 1.47 -13.09
CA ARG A 517 -1.92 0.40 -13.91
C ARG A 517 -1.48 0.57 -15.35
N LEU A 518 -0.32 0.04 -15.71
CA LEU A 518 0.25 0.20 -17.05
C LEU A 518 -0.56 -0.53 -18.14
N LYS A 519 -1.41 -1.51 -17.76
CA LYS A 519 -2.32 -2.20 -18.69
C LYS A 519 -3.38 -1.29 -19.33
N SER A 520 -3.67 -0.14 -18.72
CA SER A 520 -4.74 0.77 -19.14
C SER A 520 -4.21 2.10 -19.68
N VAL A 521 -2.94 2.16 -20.06
CA VAL A 521 -2.31 3.37 -20.57
C VAL A 521 -2.48 3.44 -22.09
N PRO A 522 -3.30 4.38 -22.62
CA PRO A 522 -3.35 4.63 -24.05
C PRO A 522 -2.08 5.38 -24.46
N LEU A 523 -1.37 4.86 -25.45
CA LEU A 523 -0.22 5.53 -26.05
C LEU A 523 -0.72 6.38 -27.23
N LYS A 524 -0.36 7.67 -27.24
CA LYS A 524 -0.73 8.63 -28.29
C LYS A 524 0.18 8.52 -29.50
#